data_74f4df587566bb9c684d17cfaf7d0375
#
_entry.id   74f4df587566bb9c684d17cfaf7d0375
#
_cell.length_a   1.000
_cell.length_b   1.000
_cell.length_c   1.000
_cell.angle_alpha   90.00
_cell.angle_beta   90.00
_cell.angle_gamma   90.00
#
_symmetry.space_group_name_H-M   'P 1'
#
loop_
_entity.id
_entity.type
_entity.pdbx_description
1 polymer ?
#
loop_
_entity_poly.entity_id
_entity_poly.type
_entity_poly.pdbx_seq_one_letter_code
_entity_poly.pdbx_strand_id
1 'polypeptide(L)'
;MKLSAIGITPQKEKQFNGKGIFSVEDMVRYLPRKYNDFSRETGILPEDQISCLIVTVNKVCTYNNGKPLMIVFCETEDGKRIFVKWFHQNYLAAKYEEFVGHKVYLCAKLEYSAEYDNYSATSPEMFEPRISIGKRIIPVYSKIPGMSMDYLSAKMEAAVSMPEALGE
;
A
#
# COMPACT_ATOMS: atom_id res chain seq x y z
N MET A 1 15.38 -22.15 12.42
CA MET A 1 14.27 -22.60 11.52
C MET A 1 14.63 -22.21 10.09
N LYS A 2 14.46 -23.16 9.17
CA LYS A 2 14.78 -22.91 7.76
C LYS A 2 13.75 -21.98 7.11
N LEU A 3 14.19 -21.18 6.14
CA LEU A 3 13.30 -20.28 5.40
C LEU A 3 12.18 -21.05 4.67
N SER A 4 12.43 -22.28 4.24
CA SER A 4 11.41 -23.12 3.61
C SER A 4 10.20 -23.41 4.52
N ALA A 5 10.36 -23.28 5.83
CA ALA A 5 9.28 -23.50 6.79
C ALA A 5 8.12 -22.50 6.63
N ILE A 6 8.37 -21.32 6.05
CA ILE A 6 7.35 -20.31 5.75
C ILE A 6 7.08 -20.17 4.25
N GLY A 7 7.41 -21.20 3.47
CA GLY A 7 7.09 -21.27 2.04
C GLY A 7 8.01 -20.49 1.14
N ILE A 8 9.24 -20.20 1.57
CA ILE A 8 10.25 -19.53 0.74
C ILE A 8 10.90 -20.56 -0.18
N THR A 9 10.86 -20.31 -1.49
CA THR A 9 11.47 -21.17 -2.49
C THR A 9 12.99 -21.05 -2.46
N PRO A 10 13.76 -22.09 -2.96
CA PRO A 10 15.21 -21.98 -3.01
C PRO A 10 15.74 -20.78 -3.78
N GLN A 11 15.04 -20.34 -4.83
CA GLN A 11 15.40 -19.17 -5.60
C GLN A 11 15.31 -17.89 -4.76
N LYS A 12 14.22 -17.73 -4.00
CA LYS A 12 14.03 -16.60 -3.12
C LYS A 12 14.96 -16.67 -1.90
N GLU A 13 15.25 -17.87 -1.43
CA GLU A 13 16.21 -18.07 -0.34
C GLU A 13 17.58 -17.47 -0.66
N LYS A 14 18.05 -17.63 -1.90
CA LYS A 14 19.33 -17.03 -2.34
C LYS A 14 19.28 -15.50 -2.24
N GLN A 15 18.13 -14.89 -2.55
CA GLN A 15 17.97 -13.45 -2.45
C GLN A 15 18.04 -12.97 -0.99
N PHE A 16 17.42 -13.70 -0.07
CA PHE A 16 17.54 -13.41 1.36
C PHE A 16 18.96 -13.61 1.86
N ASN A 17 19.63 -14.69 1.43
CA ASN A 17 21.01 -14.97 1.83
C ASN A 17 21.96 -13.83 1.43
N GLY A 18 21.70 -13.17 0.29
CA GLY A 18 22.49 -12.02 -0.16
C GLY A 18 22.40 -10.81 0.76
N LYS A 19 21.40 -10.77 1.66
CA LYS A 19 21.22 -9.73 2.67
C LYS A 19 21.55 -10.22 4.07
N GLY A 20 22.21 -11.38 4.21
CA GLY A 20 22.56 -11.94 5.51
C GLY A 20 21.41 -12.64 6.22
N ILE A 21 20.31 -12.93 5.53
CA ILE A 21 19.15 -13.61 6.09
C ILE A 21 19.21 -15.08 5.69
N PHE A 22 19.52 -15.97 6.63
CA PHE A 22 19.69 -17.39 6.39
C PHE A 22 18.63 -18.26 7.07
N SER A 23 17.87 -17.68 8.01
CA SER A 23 16.87 -18.40 8.79
C SER A 23 15.67 -17.52 9.08
N VAL A 24 14.58 -18.12 9.58
CA VAL A 24 13.39 -17.38 10.00
C VAL A 24 13.74 -16.45 11.17
N GLU A 25 14.62 -16.88 12.07
CA GLU A 25 15.09 -16.05 13.19
C GLU A 25 15.82 -14.79 12.69
N ASP A 26 16.60 -14.92 11.62
CA ASP A 26 17.26 -13.75 10.99
C ASP A 26 16.24 -12.79 10.41
N MET A 27 15.14 -13.29 9.83
CA MET A 27 14.06 -12.46 9.31
C MET A 27 13.37 -11.65 10.41
N VAL A 28 13.13 -12.24 11.56
CA VAL A 28 12.52 -11.56 12.70
C VAL A 28 13.42 -10.41 13.18
N ARG A 29 14.73 -10.55 13.08
CA ARG A 29 15.71 -9.53 13.46
C ARG A 29 15.95 -8.48 12.38
N TYR A 30 15.44 -8.69 11.15
CA TYR A 30 15.58 -7.74 10.06
C TYR A 30 14.62 -6.58 10.27
N LEU A 31 15.13 -5.46 10.79
CA LEU A 31 14.31 -4.33 11.19
C LEU A 31 13.80 -3.55 9.97
N PRO A 32 12.55 -3.07 10.02
CA PRO A 32 12.05 -2.17 8.99
C PRO A 32 12.87 -0.88 8.94
N ARG A 33 13.01 -0.31 7.73
CA ARG A 33 13.67 0.98 7.54
C ARG A 33 12.88 2.11 8.22
N LYS A 34 11.55 2.03 8.18
CA LYS A 34 10.63 2.99 8.81
C LYS A 34 9.26 2.36 8.96
N TYR A 35 8.37 3.04 9.68
CA TYR A 35 6.96 2.68 9.76
C TYR A 35 6.11 3.81 9.17
N ASN A 36 5.12 3.46 8.35
CA ASN A 36 4.09 4.39 7.92
C ASN A 36 2.88 4.23 8.83
N ASP A 37 2.57 5.29 9.57
CA ASP A 37 1.42 5.29 10.49
C ASP A 37 0.23 5.97 9.81
N PHE A 38 -0.77 5.17 9.43
CA PHE A 38 -2.02 5.65 8.82
C PHE A 38 -3.18 5.53 9.80
N SER A 39 -2.90 5.53 11.11
CA SER A 39 -3.93 5.31 12.14
C SER A 39 -4.82 6.52 12.39
N ARG A 40 -4.48 7.70 11.86
CA ARG A 40 -5.22 8.93 12.11
C ARG A 40 -5.53 9.67 10.83
N GLU A 41 -6.75 10.21 10.75
CA GLU A 41 -7.10 11.14 9.70
C GLU A 41 -6.35 12.46 9.92
N THR A 42 -5.77 13.00 8.84
CA THR A 42 -5.03 14.26 8.90
C THR A 42 -5.77 15.39 8.20
N GLY A 43 -6.76 15.07 7.36
CA GLY A 43 -7.27 16.02 6.37
C GLY A 43 -6.25 16.23 5.26
N ILE A 44 -6.42 17.31 4.49
CA ILE A 44 -5.54 17.63 3.36
C ILE A 44 -4.32 18.38 3.89
N LEU A 45 -3.13 17.82 3.64
CA LEU A 45 -1.84 18.37 4.03
C LEU A 45 -1.10 18.94 2.80
N PRO A 46 0.02 19.66 2.99
CA PRO A 46 0.88 20.08 1.87
C PRO A 46 1.33 18.91 0.99
N GLU A 47 1.64 19.18 -0.27
CA GLU A 47 1.92 18.16 -1.30
C GLU A 47 3.05 17.18 -0.96
N ASP A 48 4.01 17.59 -0.16
CA ASP A 48 5.15 16.76 0.24
C ASP A 48 4.81 15.80 1.40
N GLN A 49 3.61 15.90 1.96
CA GLN A 49 3.17 15.08 3.09
C GLN A 49 2.04 14.15 2.68
N ILE A 50 1.95 13.00 3.34
CA ILE A 50 0.87 12.04 3.09
C ILE A 50 -0.37 12.51 3.83
N SER A 51 -1.42 12.79 3.08
CA SER A 51 -2.74 13.14 3.61
C SER A 51 -3.54 11.86 3.82
N CYS A 52 -4.20 11.74 4.97
CA CYS A 52 -5.05 10.60 5.32
C CYS A 52 -6.47 11.09 5.57
N LEU A 53 -7.41 10.69 4.73
CA LEU A 53 -8.80 11.17 4.82
C LEU A 53 -9.79 10.14 4.30
N ILE A 54 -11.04 10.34 4.67
CA ILE A 54 -12.14 9.50 4.20
C ILE A 54 -12.80 10.19 3.02
N VAL A 55 -12.96 9.44 1.93
CA VAL A 55 -13.59 9.93 0.70
C VAL A 55 -14.69 8.97 0.26
N THR A 56 -15.67 9.50 -0.47
CA THR A 56 -16.71 8.69 -1.12
C THR A 56 -16.28 8.44 -2.57
N VAL A 57 -16.33 7.20 -3.01
CA VAL A 57 -16.02 6.84 -4.40
C VAL A 57 -17.26 7.10 -5.26
N ASN A 58 -17.10 7.96 -6.27
CA ASN A 58 -18.21 8.34 -7.16
C ASN A 58 -18.20 7.54 -8.45
N LYS A 59 -17.01 7.29 -9.04
CA LYS A 59 -16.91 6.70 -10.38
C LYS A 59 -15.51 6.13 -10.59
N VAL A 60 -15.44 5.06 -11.39
CA VAL A 60 -14.18 4.47 -11.86
C VAL A 60 -14.14 4.54 -13.38
N CYS A 61 -13.08 5.11 -13.95
CA CYS A 61 -12.89 5.20 -15.40
C CYS A 61 -11.54 4.60 -15.78
N THR A 62 -11.54 3.87 -16.91
CA THR A 62 -10.30 3.32 -17.48
C THR A 62 -10.06 3.91 -18.86
N TYR A 63 -8.80 4.18 -19.17
CA TYR A 63 -8.35 4.73 -20.45
C TYR A 63 -7.23 3.85 -20.99
N ASN A 64 -7.31 3.50 -22.27
CA ASN A 64 -6.35 2.61 -22.93
C ASN A 64 -5.65 3.26 -24.12
N ASN A 65 -5.81 4.56 -24.33
CA ASN A 65 -5.16 5.29 -25.41
C ASN A 65 -3.71 5.61 -25.02
N GLY A 66 -2.78 4.80 -25.52
CA GLY A 66 -1.37 4.91 -25.16
C GLY A 66 -1.07 4.18 -23.84
N LYS A 67 -0.71 4.94 -22.81
CA LYS A 67 -0.43 4.37 -21.48
C LYS A 67 -1.74 4.02 -20.75
N PRO A 68 -1.94 2.74 -20.35
CA PRO A 68 -3.14 2.39 -19.59
C PRO A 68 -3.25 3.20 -18.31
N LEU A 69 -4.41 3.82 -18.09
CA LEU A 69 -4.68 4.69 -16.95
C LEU A 69 -6.05 4.38 -16.38
N MET A 70 -6.12 4.24 -15.07
CA MET A 70 -7.37 4.15 -14.33
C MET A 70 -7.49 5.36 -13.42
N ILE A 71 -8.63 6.03 -13.43
CA ILE A 71 -8.93 7.16 -12.55
C ILE A 71 -10.16 6.81 -11.73
N VAL A 72 -10.02 6.93 -10.40
CA VAL A 72 -11.14 6.81 -9.48
C VAL A 72 -11.50 8.20 -9.00
N PHE A 73 -12.74 8.62 -9.28
CA PHE A 73 -13.25 9.94 -8.90
C PHE A 73 -13.83 9.86 -7.51
N CYS A 74 -13.29 10.64 -6.60
CA CYS A 74 -13.68 10.65 -5.19
C CYS A 74 -14.07 12.05 -4.74
N GLU A 75 -14.78 12.13 -3.62
CA GLU A 75 -15.21 13.38 -3.02
C GLU A 75 -15.09 13.30 -1.50
N THR A 76 -14.56 14.36 -0.88
CA THR A 76 -14.49 14.47 0.57
C THR A 76 -15.86 14.81 1.14
N GLU A 77 -16.01 14.71 2.47
CA GLU A 77 -17.26 15.04 3.14
C GLU A 77 -17.67 16.52 2.96
N ASP A 78 -16.67 17.41 2.79
CA ASP A 78 -16.89 18.84 2.55
C ASP A 78 -16.96 19.20 1.06
N GLY A 79 -17.05 18.21 0.17
CA GLY A 79 -17.31 18.42 -1.26
C GLY A 79 -16.08 18.64 -2.14
N LYS A 80 -14.88 18.47 -1.62
CA LYS A 80 -13.65 18.59 -2.43
C LYS A 80 -13.46 17.35 -3.30
N ARG A 81 -13.10 17.57 -4.56
CA ARG A 81 -12.91 16.48 -5.53
C ARG A 81 -11.48 15.99 -5.51
N ILE A 82 -11.31 14.66 -5.46
CA ILE A 82 -10.01 14.00 -5.47
C ILE A 82 -10.01 12.95 -6.56
N PHE A 83 -9.03 13.02 -7.48
CA PHE A 83 -8.84 12.07 -8.56
C PHE A 83 -7.66 11.18 -8.22
N VAL A 84 -7.91 9.89 -8.02
CA VAL A 84 -6.87 8.91 -7.69
C VAL A 84 -6.54 8.12 -8.95
N LYS A 85 -5.25 8.08 -9.30
CA LYS A 85 -4.77 7.54 -10.57
C LYS A 85 -3.86 6.34 -10.37
N TRP A 86 -4.03 5.34 -11.22
CA TRP A 86 -3.13 4.18 -11.32
C TRP A 86 -2.76 3.96 -12.77
N PHE A 87 -1.46 3.81 -13.03
CA PHE A 87 -0.95 3.47 -14.37
C PHE A 87 -0.69 1.97 -14.47
N HIS A 88 -1.01 1.36 -15.63
CA HIS A 88 -0.77 -0.05 -15.92
C HIS A 88 -1.47 -1.04 -14.95
N GLN A 89 -2.54 -0.61 -14.29
CA GLN A 89 -3.27 -1.43 -13.32
C GLN A 89 -4.79 -1.44 -13.60
N ASN A 90 -5.19 -1.31 -14.87
CA ASN A 90 -6.60 -1.30 -15.24
C ASN A 90 -7.34 -2.58 -14.86
N TYR A 91 -6.60 -3.69 -14.62
CA TYR A 91 -7.18 -4.93 -14.12
C TYR A 91 -7.78 -4.81 -12.72
N LEU A 92 -7.48 -3.75 -11.98
CA LEU A 92 -8.06 -3.49 -10.66
C LEU A 92 -9.40 -2.75 -10.72
N ALA A 93 -9.86 -2.35 -11.92
CA ALA A 93 -11.09 -1.58 -12.07
C ALA A 93 -12.31 -2.28 -11.45
N ALA A 94 -12.44 -3.59 -11.64
CA ALA A 94 -13.56 -4.34 -11.07
C ALA A 94 -13.57 -4.28 -9.53
N LYS A 95 -12.39 -4.32 -8.91
CA LYS A 95 -12.25 -4.19 -7.45
C LYS A 95 -12.74 -2.82 -6.97
N TYR A 96 -12.31 -1.75 -7.64
CA TYR A 96 -12.67 -0.40 -7.22
C TYR A 96 -14.09 -0.01 -7.60
N GLU A 97 -14.67 -0.63 -8.63
CA GLU A 97 -16.09 -0.47 -8.97
C GLU A 97 -17.00 -0.88 -7.80
N GLU A 98 -16.59 -1.88 -7.01
CA GLU A 98 -17.34 -2.32 -5.85
C GLU A 98 -17.41 -1.25 -4.76
N PHE A 99 -16.49 -0.28 -4.79
CA PHE A 99 -16.43 0.80 -3.80
C PHE A 99 -17.31 2.00 -4.18
N VAL A 100 -17.86 2.04 -5.40
CA VAL A 100 -18.69 3.17 -5.85
C VAL A 100 -19.89 3.34 -4.91
N GLY A 101 -20.09 4.58 -4.44
CA GLY A 101 -21.12 4.90 -3.47
C GLY A 101 -20.73 4.65 -2.01
N HIS A 102 -19.56 4.09 -1.76
CA HIS A 102 -19.09 3.77 -0.42
C HIS A 102 -17.91 4.66 -0.01
N LYS A 103 -17.71 4.77 1.30
CA LYS A 103 -16.57 5.50 1.87
C LYS A 103 -15.35 4.61 1.93
N VAL A 104 -14.21 5.17 1.51
CA VAL A 104 -12.90 4.51 1.61
C VAL A 104 -11.93 5.41 2.35
N TYR A 105 -10.91 4.79 2.93
CA TYR A 105 -9.81 5.48 3.59
C TYR A 105 -8.68 5.65 2.58
N LEU A 106 -8.32 6.90 2.29
CA LEU A 106 -7.30 7.25 1.31
C LEU A 106 -6.10 7.85 2.03
N CYS A 107 -4.91 7.30 1.79
CA CYS A 107 -3.65 7.87 2.26
C CYS A 107 -2.72 8.07 1.07
N ALA A 108 -2.42 9.32 0.74
CA ALA A 108 -1.60 9.66 -0.42
C ALA A 108 -1.08 11.09 -0.33
N LYS A 109 -0.03 11.37 -1.10
CA LYS A 109 0.38 12.75 -1.36
C LYS A 109 -0.59 13.35 -2.37
N LEU A 110 -1.20 14.47 -2.05
CA LEU A 110 -2.20 15.11 -2.89
C LEU A 110 -1.63 16.36 -3.56
N GLU A 111 -1.81 16.47 -4.88
CA GLU A 111 -1.47 17.65 -5.65
C GLU A 111 -2.74 18.46 -5.93
N TYR A 112 -2.71 19.76 -5.68
CA TYR A 112 -3.84 20.65 -5.94
C TYR A 112 -3.69 21.33 -7.30
N SER A 113 -4.80 21.33 -8.06
CA SER A 113 -4.91 22.07 -9.31
C SER A 113 -5.85 23.26 -9.13
N ALA A 114 -5.30 24.48 -9.17
CA ALA A 114 -6.10 25.70 -9.07
C ALA A 114 -7.00 25.89 -10.31
N GLU A 115 -6.54 25.43 -11.48
CA GLU A 115 -7.30 25.54 -12.73
C GLU A 115 -8.62 24.78 -12.68
N TYR A 116 -8.61 23.56 -12.11
CA TYR A 116 -9.79 22.71 -12.06
C TYR A 116 -10.40 22.60 -10.66
N ASP A 117 -9.81 23.25 -9.68
CA ASP A 117 -10.22 23.20 -8.28
C ASP A 117 -10.42 21.75 -7.79
N ASN A 118 -9.38 20.94 -7.97
CA ASN A 118 -9.40 19.54 -7.54
C ASN A 118 -8.03 19.10 -7.03
N TYR A 119 -8.01 17.93 -6.39
CA TYR A 119 -6.80 17.29 -5.92
C TYR A 119 -6.56 16.01 -6.73
N SER A 120 -5.32 15.62 -6.88
CA SER A 120 -4.98 14.35 -7.53
C SER A 120 -3.91 13.60 -6.76
N ALA A 121 -3.97 12.27 -6.83
CA ALA A 121 -2.98 11.38 -6.24
C ALA A 121 -2.67 10.27 -7.23
N THR A 122 -1.40 9.84 -7.28
CA THR A 122 -0.98 8.72 -8.13
C THR A 122 -0.47 7.60 -7.23
N SER A 123 -0.99 6.38 -7.42
CA SER A 123 -0.60 5.18 -6.66
C SER A 123 -0.59 5.43 -5.15
N PRO A 124 -1.75 5.60 -4.54
CA PRO A 124 -1.86 5.95 -3.12
C PRO A 124 -1.24 4.87 -2.24
N GLU A 125 -0.77 5.28 -1.05
CA GLU A 125 -0.24 4.36 -0.04
C GLU A 125 -1.35 3.47 0.54
N MET A 126 -2.58 3.99 0.63
CA MET A 126 -3.73 3.24 1.09
C MET A 126 -4.99 3.71 0.36
N PHE A 127 -5.81 2.77 -0.08
CA PHE A 127 -7.12 3.03 -0.69
C PHE A 127 -8.00 1.82 -0.42
N GLU A 128 -8.63 1.80 0.75
CA GLU A 128 -9.37 0.63 1.23
C GLU A 128 -10.67 1.04 1.91
N PRO A 129 -11.67 0.14 1.97
CA PRO A 129 -12.88 0.41 2.73
C PRO A 129 -12.58 0.80 4.17
N ARG A 130 -13.36 1.71 4.72
CA ARG A 130 -13.16 2.21 6.09
C ARG A 130 -13.09 1.10 7.14
N ILE A 131 -13.85 0.03 6.95
CA ILE A 131 -13.88 -1.09 7.90
C ILE A 131 -12.57 -1.90 7.91
N SER A 132 -11.73 -1.75 6.89
CA SER A 132 -10.47 -2.48 6.77
C SER A 132 -9.29 -1.79 7.45
N ILE A 133 -9.54 -0.72 8.20
CA ILE A 133 -8.48 0.12 8.80
C ILE A 133 -7.83 -0.54 10.04
N GLY A 134 -7.92 -1.84 10.21
CA GLY A 134 -7.31 -2.53 11.35
C GLY A 134 -5.78 -2.54 11.35
N LYS A 135 -5.14 -2.45 10.18
CA LYS A 135 -3.67 -2.48 10.02
C LYS A 135 -3.17 -1.12 9.57
N ARG A 136 -3.04 -0.19 10.49
CA ARG A 136 -2.76 1.22 10.20
C ARG A 136 -1.29 1.60 10.27
N ILE A 137 -0.48 0.80 10.96
CA ILE A 137 0.96 1.00 11.05
C ILE A 137 1.61 -0.06 10.17
N ILE A 138 2.22 0.39 9.07
CA ILE A 138 2.77 -0.49 8.06
C ILE A 138 4.29 -0.37 8.07
N PRO A 139 5.04 -1.45 8.34
CA PRO A 139 6.49 -1.42 8.29
C PRO A 139 6.97 -1.33 6.83
N VAL A 140 8.00 -0.52 6.60
CA VAL A 140 8.63 -0.37 5.28
C VAL A 140 10.04 -0.90 5.39
N TYR A 141 10.32 -2.01 4.70
CA TYR A 141 11.62 -2.67 4.72
C TYR A 141 12.52 -2.15 3.61
N SER A 142 13.83 -2.28 3.81
CA SER A 142 14.81 -2.03 2.75
C SER A 142 14.63 -3.05 1.64
N LYS A 143 14.72 -2.59 0.38
CA LYS A 143 14.49 -3.43 -0.78
C LYS A 143 15.54 -4.53 -0.90
N ILE A 144 15.07 -5.75 -1.21
CA ILE A 144 15.93 -6.88 -1.56
C ILE A 144 15.89 -7.05 -3.08
N PRO A 145 17.04 -7.01 -3.80
CA PRO A 145 17.05 -7.14 -5.25
C PRO A 145 16.33 -8.40 -5.74
N GLY A 146 15.52 -8.25 -6.79
CA GLY A 146 14.76 -9.35 -7.37
C GLY A 146 13.50 -9.74 -6.60
N MET A 147 13.15 -9.01 -5.55
CA MET A 147 12.00 -9.34 -4.68
C MET A 147 11.05 -8.13 -4.60
N SER A 148 9.74 -8.37 -4.74
CA SER A 148 8.74 -7.33 -4.57
C SER A 148 8.56 -7.00 -3.09
N MET A 149 8.15 -5.75 -2.79
CA MET A 149 7.88 -5.35 -1.41
C MET A 149 6.69 -6.12 -0.82
N ASP A 150 5.68 -6.45 -1.64
CA ASP A 150 4.53 -7.22 -1.18
C ASP A 150 4.94 -8.63 -0.76
N TYR A 151 5.81 -9.29 -1.54
CA TYR A 151 6.33 -10.60 -1.18
C TYR A 151 7.14 -10.54 0.11
N LEU A 152 8.05 -9.56 0.22
CA LEU A 152 8.90 -9.39 1.41
C LEU A 152 8.03 -9.15 2.66
N SER A 153 7.06 -8.24 2.58
CA SER A 153 6.17 -7.92 3.71
C SER A 153 5.36 -9.13 4.14
N ALA A 154 4.82 -9.91 3.19
CA ALA A 154 4.06 -11.12 3.49
C ALA A 154 4.93 -12.17 4.20
N LYS A 155 6.18 -12.36 3.77
CA LYS A 155 7.08 -13.32 4.40
C LYS A 155 7.58 -12.86 5.76
N MET A 156 7.80 -11.55 5.94
CA MET A 156 8.14 -10.99 7.26
C MET A 156 7.00 -11.17 8.26
N GLU A 157 5.75 -10.95 7.82
CA GLU A 157 4.57 -11.20 8.66
C GLU A 157 4.46 -12.68 9.04
N ALA A 158 4.70 -13.60 8.10
CA ALA A 158 4.71 -15.02 8.37
C ALA A 158 5.81 -15.41 9.38
N ALA A 159 7.00 -14.81 9.26
CA ALA A 159 8.12 -15.08 10.16
C ALA A 159 7.80 -14.67 11.61
N VAL A 160 7.26 -13.47 11.81
CA VAL A 160 6.95 -12.98 13.17
C VAL A 160 5.77 -13.72 13.80
N SER A 161 4.97 -14.42 13.00
CA SER A 161 3.84 -15.23 13.49
C SER A 161 4.26 -16.63 13.98
N MET A 162 5.54 -17.01 13.80
CA MET A 162 6.08 -18.32 14.22
C MET A 162 6.60 -18.25 15.65
N PRO A 163 6.02 -18.98 16.63
CA PRO A 163 6.47 -18.90 18.02
C PRO A 163 7.95 -19.25 18.21
N GLU A 164 8.45 -20.25 17.48
CA GLU A 164 9.85 -20.67 17.56
C GLU A 164 10.83 -19.59 17.12
N ALA A 165 10.43 -18.75 16.15
CA ALA A 165 11.27 -17.68 15.64
C ALA A 165 11.43 -16.53 16.63
N LEU A 166 10.54 -16.42 17.62
CA LEU A 166 10.60 -15.39 18.65
C LEU A 166 11.48 -15.79 19.83
N GLY A 167 12.11 -16.96 19.79
CA GLY A 167 13.03 -17.41 20.81
C GLY A 167 12.34 -17.96 22.07
N GLU A 168 11.11 -18.31 21.94
CA GLU A 168 10.30 -18.88 23.01
C GLU A 168 10.51 -20.38 23.16
#